data_e7523db75498d26d01191b0349ebf3e9
#
_entry.id   e7523db75498d26d01191b0349ebf3e9
#
_cell.length_a   1.000
_cell.length_b   1.000
_cell.length_c   1.000
_cell.angle_alpha   90.00
_cell.angle_beta   90.00
_cell.angle_gamma   90.00
#
_symmetry.space_group_name_H-M   'P 1'
#
loop_
_entity.id
_entity.type
_entity.pdbx_description
1 polymer ?
#
loop_
_entity_poly.entity_id
_entity_poly.type
_entity_poly.pdbx_seq_one_letter_code
_entity_poly.pdbx_strand_id
1 'polypeptide(L)'
;MKKLVLSLMSVLTLIIPFFTNAITTHAASYSELAAHWAPQIYQDVNADLDVRADFITNFNYDGDYLALNNWDNLLNYNENAYVYYKVSETLTHYFIEYDLFHARDDAYTRPLDAHENDFEGLFLVIRKDGSTYGTFQLMETMAHNQWYDYTNDPSITSGSDNVDGGVLFNGSHPKVFCQANGQSPSGGHGVKAYDGSSAPGGDGIVYDYTGTAQFPTNTSGSYTNHYGYALIEWGDLWNRRNDPNIFSSWGTIAGNNHTANSANAPWGWDDSDDGPALQGMNWSDPAHQVDVHLNGLGNFSHTYVVNPYFSHKIVLQNVQSLEDRDPFGGKSDVYIKAYVNGQGQTDARFWKKNDAPKNQIFNIAFGANDAEFGPNFSENYNTVYVAKPSNTNVEIHVYDSDGTSGDDDMGYLSAVVAPGTTKTWTDALTSNGQAKVSAVVSAQ
;
A
#
# COMPACT_ATOMS: atom_id res chain seq x y z
N MET A 1 -67.15 -14.42 -66.04
CA MET A 1 -66.04 -13.52 -65.79
C MET A 1 -66.12 -12.96 -64.36
N LYS A 2 -65.43 -13.55 -63.41
CA LYS A 2 -65.44 -13.09 -62.03
C LYS A 2 -64.16 -12.25 -61.83
N LYS A 3 -64.29 -10.95 -61.47
CA LYS A 3 -63.22 -10.04 -61.15
C LYS A 3 -62.77 -10.30 -59.70
N LEU A 4 -61.47 -10.63 -59.53
CA LEU A 4 -60.84 -10.75 -58.27
C LEU A 4 -60.31 -9.36 -57.86
N VAL A 5 -60.80 -8.85 -56.74
CA VAL A 5 -60.31 -7.58 -56.14
C VAL A 5 -59.29 -7.96 -55.11
N LEU A 6 -58.03 -7.60 -55.36
CA LEU A 6 -56.90 -7.79 -54.41
C LEU A 6 -56.87 -6.56 -53.52
N SER A 7 -57.09 -6.72 -52.20
CA SER A 7 -56.98 -5.68 -51.22
C SER A 7 -55.52 -5.68 -50.68
N LEU A 8 -54.76 -4.60 -50.90
CA LEU A 8 -53.42 -4.40 -50.40
C LEU A 8 -53.55 -3.80 -49.01
N MET A 9 -53.24 -4.61 -48.00
CA MET A 9 -53.13 -4.14 -46.59
C MET A 9 -51.75 -3.65 -46.29
N SER A 10 -51.55 -2.32 -46.23
CA SER A 10 -50.31 -1.69 -45.87
C SER A 10 -50.08 -1.78 -44.34
N VAL A 11 -49.12 -2.59 -43.94
CA VAL A 11 -48.68 -2.63 -42.54
C VAL A 11 -47.68 -1.46 -42.32
N LEU A 12 -48.16 -0.45 -41.60
CA LEU A 12 -47.31 0.68 -41.17
C LEU A 12 -46.54 0.25 -39.94
N THR A 13 -45.26 -0.13 -40.10
CA THR A 13 -44.36 -0.46 -38.98
C THR A 13 -43.89 0.85 -38.36
N LEU A 14 -44.42 1.16 -37.18
CA LEU A 14 -43.98 2.31 -36.38
C LEU A 14 -42.63 1.96 -35.74
N ILE A 15 -41.52 2.45 -36.30
CA ILE A 15 -40.20 2.35 -35.68
C ILE A 15 -40.14 3.44 -34.62
N ILE A 16 -40.27 3.06 -33.34
CA ILE A 16 -40.00 3.92 -32.20
C ILE A 16 -38.49 3.87 -31.98
N PRO A 17 -37.76 4.98 -32.18
CA PRO A 17 -36.33 5.00 -31.81
C PRO A 17 -36.22 4.92 -30.28
N PHE A 18 -35.74 3.81 -29.76
CA PHE A 18 -35.24 3.74 -28.39
C PHE A 18 -33.99 4.61 -28.31
N PHE A 19 -34.14 5.82 -27.85
CA PHE A 19 -33.00 6.59 -27.35
C PHE A 19 -32.57 5.94 -26.04
N THR A 20 -31.63 5.01 -26.10
CA THR A 20 -30.82 4.66 -24.93
C THR A 20 -29.95 5.87 -24.62
N ASN A 21 -30.36 6.68 -23.66
CA ASN A 21 -29.44 7.60 -23.02
C ASN A 21 -28.35 6.71 -22.43
N ALA A 22 -27.21 6.62 -23.08
CA ALA A 22 -26.02 6.10 -22.48
C ALA A 22 -25.72 7.08 -21.31
N ILE A 23 -26.02 6.64 -20.10
CA ILE A 23 -25.52 7.30 -18.90
C ILE A 23 -24.01 7.10 -18.98
N THR A 24 -23.30 8.12 -19.45
CA THR A 24 -21.85 8.15 -19.29
C THR A 24 -21.61 8.29 -17.80
N THR A 25 -21.35 7.20 -17.10
CA THR A 25 -20.83 7.24 -15.75
C THR A 25 -19.48 7.93 -15.85
N HIS A 26 -19.40 9.14 -15.34
CA HIS A 26 -18.12 9.84 -15.19
C HIS A 26 -17.36 9.11 -14.09
N ALA A 27 -16.14 8.68 -14.36
CA ALA A 27 -15.28 8.16 -13.32
C ALA A 27 -15.05 9.27 -12.28
N ALA A 28 -15.15 8.94 -11.00
CA ALA A 28 -14.86 9.89 -9.92
C ALA A 28 -13.40 10.36 -10.00
N SER A 29 -13.14 11.58 -9.61
CA SER A 29 -11.77 12.05 -9.33
C SER A 29 -11.19 11.28 -8.14
N TYR A 30 -9.86 11.28 -7.99
CA TYR A 30 -9.22 10.61 -6.85
C TYR A 30 -9.62 11.21 -5.51
N SER A 31 -9.85 12.53 -5.45
CA SER A 31 -10.38 13.17 -4.24
C SER A 31 -11.82 12.75 -3.92
N GLU A 32 -12.66 12.56 -4.93
CA GLU A 32 -14.03 12.06 -4.75
C GLU A 32 -14.03 10.57 -4.34
N LEU A 33 -13.11 9.75 -4.89
CA LEU A 33 -12.91 8.37 -4.44
C LEU A 33 -12.47 8.32 -2.98
N ALA A 34 -11.46 9.10 -2.60
CA ALA A 34 -11.00 9.18 -1.23
C ALA A 34 -12.10 9.69 -0.27
N ALA A 35 -12.89 10.66 -0.68
CA ALA A 35 -14.01 11.16 0.12
C ALA A 35 -15.12 10.11 0.30
N HIS A 36 -15.44 9.36 -0.77
CA HIS A 36 -16.48 8.33 -0.74
C HIS A 36 -16.14 7.17 0.20
N TRP A 37 -14.87 6.74 0.21
CA TRP A 37 -14.39 5.61 0.98
C TRP A 37 -13.71 6.00 2.30
N ALA A 38 -13.66 7.29 2.66
CA ALA A 38 -12.99 7.81 3.85
C ALA A 38 -13.47 7.09 5.12
N PRO A 39 -12.58 6.56 5.98
CA PRO A 39 -12.97 5.72 7.12
C PRO A 39 -13.75 6.50 8.18
N GLN A 40 -14.67 5.83 8.88
CA GLN A 40 -15.17 6.28 10.18
C GLN A 40 -14.23 5.74 11.26
N ILE A 41 -13.58 6.64 12.01
CA ILE A 41 -12.50 6.29 12.94
C ILE A 41 -13.03 6.30 14.36
N TYR A 42 -12.98 5.16 15.03
CA TYR A 42 -13.26 4.98 16.45
C TYR A 42 -11.95 5.13 17.22
N GLN A 43 -11.64 6.34 17.61
CA GLN A 43 -10.43 6.69 18.34
C GLN A 43 -10.63 6.43 19.82
N ASP A 44 -9.88 5.48 20.37
CA ASP A 44 -9.74 5.33 21.79
C ASP A 44 -8.89 6.48 22.37
N VAL A 45 -9.11 6.88 23.60
CA VAL A 45 -8.32 7.93 24.23
C VAL A 45 -7.89 7.50 25.62
N ASN A 46 -6.70 7.91 26.04
CA ASN A 46 -6.16 7.58 27.33
C ASN A 46 -6.26 8.77 28.29
N ALA A 47 -7.31 8.77 29.12
CA ALA A 47 -7.55 9.84 30.09
C ALA A 47 -6.52 9.89 31.25
N ASP A 48 -5.74 8.83 31.46
CA ASP A 48 -4.67 8.79 32.46
C ASP A 48 -3.35 9.44 31.98
N LEU A 49 -3.23 9.67 30.67
CA LEU A 49 -2.17 10.44 30.02
C LEU A 49 -2.75 11.74 29.42
N ASP A 50 -2.07 12.34 28.48
CA ASP A 50 -2.60 13.51 27.79
C ASP A 50 -3.51 13.07 26.64
N VAL A 51 -4.83 13.24 26.79
CA VAL A 51 -5.83 12.85 25.77
C VAL A 51 -5.60 13.47 24.39
N ARG A 52 -4.88 14.60 24.34
CA ARG A 52 -4.57 15.27 23.07
C ARG A 52 -3.51 14.54 22.29
N ALA A 53 -2.73 13.68 22.92
CA ALA A 53 -1.80 12.80 22.21
C ALA A 53 -2.54 11.83 21.27
N ASP A 54 -3.80 11.48 21.60
CA ASP A 54 -4.65 10.59 20.79
C ASP A 54 -5.42 11.33 19.67
N PHE A 55 -5.27 12.65 19.52
CA PHE A 55 -6.01 13.40 18.52
C PHE A 55 -5.28 13.34 17.15
N ILE A 56 -6.03 12.95 16.14
CA ILE A 56 -5.50 13.02 14.76
C ILE A 56 -5.43 14.46 14.27
N THR A 57 -4.37 14.79 13.56
CA THR A 57 -4.18 16.14 13.03
C THR A 57 -3.31 16.14 11.76
N ASN A 58 -2.99 17.32 11.22
CA ASN A 58 -1.98 17.47 10.17
C ASN A 58 -0.60 17.76 10.77
N PHE A 59 0.45 17.35 10.09
CA PHE A 59 1.84 17.44 10.57
C PHE A 59 2.25 18.88 10.96
N ASN A 60 1.74 19.88 10.24
CA ASN A 60 2.04 21.29 10.51
C ASN A 60 0.89 22.01 11.26
N TYR A 61 0.24 21.31 12.20
CA TYR A 61 -0.88 21.86 12.98
C TYR A 61 -0.51 23.10 13.80
N ASP A 62 0.77 23.23 14.13
CA ASP A 62 1.35 24.37 14.87
C ASP A 62 1.84 25.51 13.96
N GLY A 63 1.75 25.34 12.64
CA GLY A 63 2.08 26.35 11.64
C GLY A 63 3.44 26.19 10.98
N ASP A 64 4.20 25.14 11.33
CA ASP A 64 5.51 24.87 10.71
C ASP A 64 5.70 23.37 10.37
N TYR A 65 6.89 22.98 9.91
CA TYR A 65 7.26 21.60 9.55
C TYR A 65 8.46 21.11 10.37
N LEU A 66 8.61 21.58 11.61
CA LEU A 66 9.68 21.11 12.49
C LEU A 66 9.19 19.90 13.29
N ALA A 67 9.68 18.73 12.98
CA ALA A 67 9.31 17.51 13.70
C ALA A 67 9.64 17.56 15.20
N LEU A 68 10.71 18.28 15.56
CA LEU A 68 11.26 18.30 16.92
C LEU A 68 10.55 19.27 17.89
N ASN A 69 9.44 19.87 17.51
CA ASN A 69 8.64 20.75 18.37
C ASN A 69 7.18 20.31 18.50
N ASN A 70 6.75 19.27 17.77
CA ASN A 70 5.38 18.79 17.80
C ASN A 70 4.95 18.33 19.20
N TRP A 71 5.83 17.65 19.93
CA TRP A 71 5.55 17.27 21.32
C TRP A 71 5.29 18.48 22.22
N ASP A 72 6.17 19.50 22.15
CA ASP A 72 6.10 20.68 23.00
C ASP A 72 4.92 21.60 22.64
N ASN A 73 4.51 21.58 21.39
CA ASN A 73 3.45 22.42 20.85
C ASN A 73 2.02 21.82 21.05
N LEU A 74 1.92 20.56 21.46
CA LEU A 74 0.65 19.84 21.60
C LEU A 74 -0.42 20.64 22.37
N LEU A 75 -0.05 21.29 23.48
CA LEU A 75 -1.00 22.06 24.31
C LEU A 75 -1.17 23.52 23.89
N ASN A 76 -0.37 23.99 22.93
CA ASN A 76 -0.35 25.39 22.52
C ASN A 76 -1.22 25.68 21.29
N TYR A 77 -1.54 24.64 20.51
CA TYR A 77 -2.29 24.73 19.27
C TYR A 77 -3.45 23.75 19.26
N ASN A 78 -4.44 23.96 18.40
CA ASN A 78 -5.56 23.03 18.25
C ASN A 78 -5.22 21.98 17.20
N GLU A 79 -5.29 20.71 17.56
CA GLU A 79 -5.25 19.59 16.63
C GLU A 79 -6.64 19.44 15.98
N ASN A 80 -6.88 20.26 14.94
CA ASN A 80 -8.04 20.02 14.10
C ASN A 80 -7.85 18.72 13.34
N ALA A 81 -8.89 17.90 13.25
CA ALA A 81 -8.81 16.55 12.75
C ALA A 81 -8.60 16.51 11.23
N TYR A 82 -7.48 15.97 10.82
CA TYR A 82 -7.14 15.70 9.42
C TYR A 82 -6.68 14.26 9.24
N VAL A 83 -6.95 13.71 8.06
CA VAL A 83 -6.44 12.40 7.63
C VAL A 83 -5.72 12.60 6.30
N TYR A 84 -4.51 12.10 6.21
CA TYR A 84 -3.75 12.10 4.96
C TYR A 84 -4.29 11.02 4.02
N TYR A 85 -4.24 11.26 2.70
CA TYR A 85 -4.61 10.25 1.73
C TYR A 85 -3.77 10.31 0.46
N LYS A 86 -3.65 9.17 -0.19
CA LYS A 86 -3.25 9.06 -1.60
C LYS A 86 -4.09 8.02 -2.33
N VAL A 87 -4.11 8.09 -3.66
CA VAL A 87 -4.74 7.09 -4.51
C VAL A 87 -3.75 6.62 -5.56
N SER A 88 -3.56 5.31 -5.61
CA SER A 88 -2.91 4.62 -6.74
C SER A 88 -3.97 3.84 -7.52
N GLU A 89 -3.78 3.71 -8.83
CA GLU A 89 -4.74 3.06 -9.72
C GLU A 89 -4.04 2.08 -10.64
N THR A 90 -4.50 0.83 -10.65
CA THR A 90 -4.15 -0.16 -11.68
C THR A 90 -5.25 -0.29 -12.74
N LEU A 91 -5.08 -1.17 -13.70
CA LEU A 91 -6.12 -1.43 -14.70
C LEU A 91 -7.42 -1.95 -14.06
N THR A 92 -7.34 -2.61 -12.92
CA THR A 92 -8.49 -3.31 -12.29
C THR A 92 -8.90 -2.77 -10.93
N HIS A 93 -8.03 -2.03 -10.22
CA HIS A 93 -8.29 -1.59 -8.84
C HIS A 93 -7.83 -0.15 -8.59
N TYR A 94 -8.44 0.47 -7.59
CA TYR A 94 -7.93 1.64 -6.87
C TYR A 94 -7.39 1.16 -5.52
N PHE A 95 -6.27 1.74 -5.10
CA PHE A 95 -5.67 1.60 -3.77
C PHE A 95 -5.72 2.96 -3.11
N ILE A 96 -6.51 3.08 -2.06
CA ILE A 96 -6.74 4.34 -1.37
C ILE A 96 -6.14 4.21 0.03
N GLU A 97 -5.02 4.87 0.26
CA GLU A 97 -4.33 4.89 1.54
C GLU A 97 -4.81 6.06 2.38
N TYR A 98 -5.02 5.83 3.67
CA TYR A 98 -5.38 6.83 4.67
C TYR A 98 -4.44 6.70 5.84
N ASP A 99 -3.81 7.80 6.23
CA ASP A 99 -2.82 7.82 7.28
C ASP A 99 -3.18 8.84 8.35
N LEU A 100 -3.08 8.39 9.58
CA LEU A 100 -3.42 9.13 10.78
C LEU A 100 -2.13 9.65 11.41
N PHE A 101 -2.00 10.96 11.54
CA PHE A 101 -0.89 11.59 12.22
C PHE A 101 -1.31 12.00 13.63
N HIS A 102 -0.51 11.60 14.61
CA HIS A 102 -0.56 12.03 16.00
C HIS A 102 0.73 12.78 16.33
N ALA A 103 0.59 13.95 16.96
CA ALA A 103 1.76 14.77 17.29
C ALA A 103 2.65 14.14 18.36
N ARG A 104 2.14 13.14 19.08
CA ARG A 104 2.80 12.51 20.21
C ARG A 104 2.23 11.12 20.46
N ASP A 105 3.10 10.14 20.67
CA ASP A 105 2.77 8.89 21.35
C ASP A 105 3.34 8.93 22.76
N ASP A 106 2.46 8.89 23.77
CA ASP A 106 2.82 8.93 25.18
C ASP A 106 2.85 7.51 25.78
N ALA A 107 3.61 7.30 26.82
CA ALA A 107 3.72 6.00 27.47
C ALA A 107 3.89 6.12 28.98
N TYR A 108 3.36 5.12 29.71
CA TYR A 108 3.55 5.05 31.17
C TYR A 108 5.01 4.81 31.58
N THR A 109 5.78 4.13 30.75
CA THR A 109 7.15 3.67 31.04
C THR A 109 8.22 4.58 30.44
N ARG A 110 8.01 5.88 30.53
CA ARG A 110 8.96 6.87 30.02
C ARG A 110 10.40 6.65 30.48
N PRO A 111 11.40 6.92 29.63
CA PRO A 111 11.34 7.45 28.26
C PRO A 111 11.44 6.38 27.16
N LEU A 112 11.21 5.11 27.44
CA LEU A 112 11.58 4.02 26.54
C LEU A 112 10.62 3.85 25.37
N ASP A 113 9.34 4.19 25.57
CA ASP A 113 8.30 3.92 24.59
C ASP A 113 7.62 5.21 24.07
N ALA A 114 7.72 6.34 24.79
CA ALA A 114 7.11 7.60 24.37
C ALA A 114 7.93 8.33 23.32
N HIS A 115 7.29 8.80 22.27
CA HIS A 115 7.96 9.60 21.22
C HIS A 115 7.03 10.67 20.65
N GLU A 116 7.65 11.70 20.06
CA GLU A 116 6.90 12.66 19.26
C GLU A 116 6.70 12.14 17.84
N ASN A 117 5.66 12.59 17.19
CA ASN A 117 5.29 12.24 15.83
C ASN A 117 5.03 10.75 15.63
N ASP A 118 3.79 10.41 15.46
CA ASP A 118 3.38 9.06 15.15
C ASP A 118 2.50 9.01 13.90
N PHE A 119 2.72 8.01 13.06
CA PHE A 119 1.91 7.72 11.89
C PHE A 119 1.50 6.25 11.90
N GLU A 120 0.20 6.05 11.79
CA GLU A 120 -0.40 4.76 11.57
C GLU A 120 -1.47 4.89 10.47
N GLY A 121 -1.82 3.80 9.80
CA GLY A 121 -2.75 3.95 8.69
C GLY A 121 -3.39 2.67 8.21
N LEU A 122 -4.01 2.81 7.08
CA LEU A 122 -4.71 1.74 6.37
C LEU A 122 -4.74 2.03 4.88
N PHE A 123 -4.92 0.99 4.09
CA PHE A 123 -5.34 1.20 2.72
C PHE A 123 -6.49 0.27 2.31
N LEU A 124 -7.31 0.77 1.39
CA LEU A 124 -8.45 0.06 0.84
C LEU A 124 -8.16 -0.38 -0.58
N VAL A 125 -8.53 -1.60 -0.90
CA VAL A 125 -8.51 -2.12 -2.26
C VAL A 125 -9.92 -2.10 -2.81
N ILE A 126 -10.13 -1.30 -3.84
CA ILE A 126 -11.44 -1.05 -4.45
C ILE A 126 -11.41 -1.59 -5.88
N ARG A 127 -12.20 -2.61 -6.15
CA ARG A 127 -12.30 -3.20 -7.49
C ARG A 127 -13.08 -2.29 -8.44
N LYS A 128 -12.54 -2.06 -9.63
CA LYS A 128 -13.19 -1.32 -10.71
C LYS A 128 -14.22 -2.22 -11.39
N ASP A 129 -15.49 -2.01 -11.11
CA ASP A 129 -16.61 -2.79 -11.61
C ASP A 129 -17.48 -2.04 -12.64
N GLY A 130 -17.05 -0.83 -13.04
CA GLY A 130 -17.75 0.07 -13.94
C GLY A 130 -18.72 1.03 -13.23
N SER A 131 -18.90 0.91 -11.91
CA SER A 131 -19.58 1.93 -11.12
C SER A 131 -18.68 3.16 -10.89
N THR A 132 -19.25 4.27 -10.42
CA THR A 132 -18.53 5.53 -10.20
C THR A 132 -17.40 5.38 -9.20
N TYR A 133 -17.61 4.61 -8.12
CA TYR A 133 -16.68 4.50 -6.99
C TYR A 133 -16.06 3.11 -6.83
N GLY A 134 -16.42 2.14 -7.71
CA GLY A 134 -15.98 0.76 -7.57
C GLY A 134 -16.66 0.03 -6.40
N THR A 135 -16.17 -1.17 -6.12
CA THR A 135 -16.66 -2.03 -5.03
C THR A 135 -15.52 -2.38 -4.09
N PHE A 136 -15.74 -2.21 -2.78
CA PHE A 136 -14.79 -2.61 -1.74
C PHE A 136 -14.45 -4.10 -1.88
N GLN A 137 -13.18 -4.43 -1.80
CA GLN A 137 -12.68 -5.79 -1.84
C GLN A 137 -12.00 -6.20 -0.54
N LEU A 138 -11.05 -5.42 -0.06
CA LEU A 138 -10.36 -5.65 1.20
C LEU A 138 -9.80 -4.34 1.79
N MET A 139 -9.37 -4.41 3.04
CA MET A 139 -8.68 -3.36 3.79
C MET A 139 -7.47 -3.98 4.47
N GLU A 140 -6.30 -3.37 4.31
CA GLU A 140 -5.14 -3.65 5.14
C GLU A 140 -4.92 -2.47 6.11
N THR A 141 -4.59 -2.76 7.37
CA THR A 141 -4.33 -1.74 8.39
C THR A 141 -2.97 -1.97 9.02
N MET A 142 -2.33 -0.88 9.42
CA MET A 142 -1.03 -0.90 10.07
C MET A 142 -1.19 -0.72 11.58
N ALA A 143 -0.54 -1.57 12.36
CA ALA A 143 -0.41 -1.39 13.80
C ALA A 143 0.95 -1.95 14.28
N HIS A 144 1.82 -1.09 14.78
CA HIS A 144 3.11 -1.47 15.38
C HIS A 144 4.03 -2.27 14.44
N ASN A 145 4.17 -1.89 13.20
CA ASN A 145 4.91 -2.59 12.14
C ASN A 145 4.36 -3.99 11.82
N GLN A 146 3.04 -4.17 11.95
CA GLN A 146 2.32 -5.37 11.58
C GLN A 146 1.15 -5.01 10.70
N TRP A 147 0.93 -5.78 9.64
CA TRP A 147 -0.24 -5.66 8.79
C TRP A 147 -1.36 -6.56 9.28
N TYR A 148 -2.60 -6.10 9.10
CA TYR A 148 -3.82 -6.84 9.40
C TYR A 148 -4.76 -6.76 8.23
N ASP A 149 -5.20 -7.90 7.73
CA ASP A 149 -6.00 -8.03 6.51
C ASP A 149 -7.46 -8.31 6.80
N TYR A 150 -8.34 -7.50 6.25
CA TYR A 150 -9.79 -7.60 6.48
C TYR A 150 -10.55 -7.64 5.17
N THR A 151 -11.44 -8.63 5.01
CA THR A 151 -12.32 -8.73 3.84
C THR A 151 -13.67 -9.30 4.17
N ASN A 152 -14.71 -8.88 3.42
CA ASN A 152 -16.03 -9.47 3.45
C ASN A 152 -16.27 -10.41 2.23
N ASP A 153 -15.26 -10.60 1.38
CA ASP A 153 -15.31 -11.51 0.25
C ASP A 153 -14.75 -12.89 0.65
N PRO A 154 -15.61 -13.94 0.75
CA PRO A 154 -15.17 -15.27 1.18
C PRO A 154 -14.27 -15.98 0.15
N SER A 155 -14.08 -15.44 -1.05
CA SER A 155 -13.12 -15.96 -2.02
C SER A 155 -11.68 -15.57 -1.72
N ILE A 156 -11.48 -14.50 -0.95
CA ILE A 156 -10.17 -14.04 -0.51
C ILE A 156 -9.75 -14.86 0.72
N THR A 157 -8.55 -15.38 0.69
CA THR A 157 -8.00 -16.24 1.72
C THR A 157 -6.56 -15.87 2.04
N SER A 158 -6.08 -16.29 3.20
CA SER A 158 -4.69 -16.08 3.65
C SER A 158 -3.68 -16.53 2.61
N GLY A 159 -2.66 -15.73 2.41
CA GLY A 159 -1.50 -15.98 1.59
C GLY A 159 -0.24 -16.09 2.45
N SER A 160 0.69 -15.14 2.34
CA SER A 160 1.80 -15.00 3.31
C SER A 160 1.33 -14.37 4.60
N ASP A 161 0.28 -13.55 4.57
CA ASP A 161 -0.41 -13.03 5.74
C ASP A 161 -1.78 -13.66 5.94
N ASN A 162 -2.38 -13.43 7.10
CA ASN A 162 -3.66 -13.99 7.50
C ASN A 162 -4.82 -13.04 7.14
N VAL A 163 -5.99 -13.59 6.85
CA VAL A 163 -7.23 -12.81 6.90
C VAL A 163 -7.69 -12.72 8.36
N ASP A 164 -7.64 -11.52 8.94
CA ASP A 164 -7.94 -11.26 10.36
C ASP A 164 -9.43 -11.07 10.66
N GLY A 165 -10.23 -10.84 9.63
CA GLY A 165 -11.67 -10.69 9.81
C GLY A 165 -12.38 -9.93 8.71
N GLY A 166 -13.58 -9.44 9.05
CA GLY A 166 -14.41 -8.61 8.17
C GLY A 166 -14.40 -7.14 8.55
N VAL A 167 -14.96 -6.30 7.68
CA VAL A 167 -15.09 -4.85 7.87
C VAL A 167 -16.54 -4.47 8.11
N LEU A 168 -16.80 -3.69 9.15
CA LEU A 168 -18.07 -3.02 9.38
C LEU A 168 -18.09 -1.67 8.64
N PHE A 169 -19.26 -1.25 8.19
CA PHE A 169 -19.43 -0.01 7.43
C PHE A 169 -20.48 0.93 8.04
N ASN A 170 -20.31 2.22 7.80
CA ASN A 170 -21.32 3.24 7.91
C ASN A 170 -21.56 3.85 6.52
N GLY A 171 -22.59 3.36 5.80
CA GLY A 171 -22.71 3.68 4.37
C GLY A 171 -21.54 3.11 3.56
N SER A 172 -20.76 3.96 2.90
CA SER A 172 -19.53 3.59 2.18
C SER A 172 -18.26 3.69 3.04
N HIS A 173 -18.36 4.15 4.28
CA HIS A 173 -17.24 4.42 5.17
C HIS A 173 -16.88 3.17 5.98
N PRO A 174 -15.71 2.52 5.75
CA PRO A 174 -15.27 1.42 6.59
C PRO A 174 -15.00 1.94 8.00
N LYS A 175 -15.35 1.10 9.00
CA LYS A 175 -15.14 1.44 10.40
C LYS A 175 -13.80 0.90 10.86
N VAL A 176 -12.96 1.77 11.38
CA VAL A 176 -11.66 1.41 11.93
C VAL A 176 -11.57 1.82 13.40
N PHE A 177 -10.82 1.07 14.16
CA PHE A 177 -10.43 1.37 15.53
C PHE A 177 -9.00 1.89 15.50
N CYS A 178 -8.75 3.01 16.21
CA CYS A 178 -7.43 3.52 16.46
C CYS A 178 -7.16 3.43 17.97
N GLN A 179 -6.06 2.77 18.33
CA GLN A 179 -5.66 2.54 19.71
C GLN A 179 -5.26 3.85 20.38
N ALA A 180 -5.46 3.96 21.69
CA ALA A 180 -4.96 5.08 22.46
C ALA A 180 -3.47 4.94 22.78
N ASN A 181 -2.80 6.04 22.98
CA ASN A 181 -1.42 6.08 23.47
C ASN A 181 -1.26 5.35 24.81
N GLY A 182 -0.08 4.82 25.09
CA GLY A 182 0.27 4.18 26.35
C GLY A 182 -0.49 2.90 26.71
N GLN A 183 -1.30 2.33 25.83
CA GLN A 183 -2.01 1.07 26.11
C GLN A 183 -1.08 -0.13 26.05
N SER A 184 -1.28 -1.07 27.01
CA SER A 184 -0.55 -2.35 27.05
C SER A 184 -1.15 -3.35 26.05
N PRO A 185 -0.34 -4.22 25.41
CA PRO A 185 1.07 -4.48 25.68
C PRO A 185 2.06 -3.54 24.98
N SER A 186 1.67 -2.87 23.92
CA SER A 186 2.50 -1.92 23.17
C SER A 186 1.67 -0.68 22.92
N GLY A 187 2.00 0.43 23.58
CA GLY A 187 1.36 1.72 23.35
C GLY A 187 1.56 2.20 21.92
N GLY A 188 0.77 3.17 21.50
CA GLY A 188 0.79 3.73 20.16
C GLY A 188 -0.58 3.66 19.49
N HIS A 189 -0.68 4.29 18.32
CA HIS A 189 -1.98 4.54 17.69
C HIS A 189 -2.35 3.50 16.62
N GLY A 190 -1.93 2.24 16.82
CA GLY A 190 -2.17 1.15 15.88
C GLY A 190 -3.62 1.06 15.39
N VAL A 191 -3.80 0.91 14.08
CA VAL A 191 -5.10 0.90 13.41
C VAL A 191 -5.53 -0.54 13.10
N LYS A 192 -6.79 -0.88 13.43
CA LYS A 192 -7.43 -2.17 13.13
C LYS A 192 -8.87 -1.96 12.67
N ALA A 193 -9.49 -3.00 12.09
CA ALA A 193 -10.92 -2.95 11.85
C ALA A 193 -11.69 -2.80 13.18
N TYR A 194 -12.69 -1.91 13.22
CA TYR A 194 -13.56 -1.77 14.36
C TYR A 194 -14.53 -2.96 14.46
N ASP A 195 -14.55 -3.63 15.60
CA ASP A 195 -15.33 -4.86 15.83
C ASP A 195 -16.72 -4.61 16.45
N GLY A 196 -17.06 -3.34 16.73
CA GLY A 196 -18.31 -2.98 17.40
C GLY A 196 -18.23 -2.89 18.92
N SER A 197 -17.06 -3.07 19.51
CA SER A 197 -16.84 -3.01 20.96
C SER A 197 -16.94 -1.58 21.50
N SER A 198 -17.18 -1.47 22.81
CA SER A 198 -17.06 -0.21 23.53
C SER A 198 -15.59 0.22 23.62
N ALA A 199 -15.36 1.52 23.81
CA ALA A 199 -14.02 2.04 24.03
C ALA A 199 -13.38 1.37 25.26
N PRO A 200 -12.13 0.91 25.15
CA PRO A 200 -11.33 0.51 26.30
C PRO A 200 -11.27 1.65 27.31
N GLY A 201 -11.37 1.35 28.61
CA GLY A 201 -11.44 2.41 29.64
C GLY A 201 -12.78 3.17 29.71
N GLY A 202 -13.61 3.13 28.67
CA GLY A 202 -14.91 3.77 28.58
C GLY A 202 -14.89 5.20 28.08
N ASP A 203 -13.77 5.66 27.53
CA ASP A 203 -13.54 6.97 26.91
C ASP A 203 -13.03 6.80 25.49
N GLY A 204 -13.65 7.52 24.56
CA GLY A 204 -13.32 7.44 23.15
C GLY A 204 -14.24 8.33 22.32
N ILE A 205 -13.74 8.72 21.17
CA ILE A 205 -14.44 9.60 20.22
C ILE A 205 -14.56 8.94 18.86
N VAL A 206 -15.46 9.48 18.03
CA VAL A 206 -15.61 9.06 16.64
C VAL A 206 -15.27 10.23 15.73
N TYR A 207 -14.39 9.99 14.79
CA TYR A 207 -14.18 10.92 13.69
C TYR A 207 -14.97 10.47 12.45
N ASP A 208 -15.79 11.40 11.95
CA ASP A 208 -16.57 11.23 10.73
C ASP A 208 -15.99 12.09 9.61
N TYR A 209 -15.91 11.56 8.40
CA TYR A 209 -15.57 12.39 7.25
C TYR A 209 -16.69 13.38 6.95
N THR A 210 -16.42 14.65 7.12
CA THR A 210 -17.36 15.76 6.82
C THR A 210 -16.78 16.79 5.85
N GLY A 211 -15.49 16.67 5.51
CA GLY A 211 -14.75 17.69 4.77
C GLY A 211 -14.41 18.94 5.59
N THR A 212 -14.72 18.94 6.89
CA THR A 212 -14.43 20.03 7.82
C THR A 212 -13.69 19.50 9.03
N ALA A 213 -12.49 20.00 9.25
CA ALA A 213 -11.66 19.63 10.38
C ALA A 213 -12.16 20.28 11.67
N GLN A 214 -12.43 19.48 12.70
CA GLN A 214 -12.87 19.93 14.03
C GLN A 214 -11.85 19.52 15.08
N PHE A 215 -11.72 20.34 16.11
CA PHE A 215 -10.94 20.02 17.30
C PHE A 215 -11.86 19.32 18.33
N PRO A 216 -11.49 18.12 18.85
CA PRO A 216 -12.25 17.44 19.88
C PRO A 216 -12.25 18.22 21.20
N THR A 217 -13.43 18.44 21.78
CA THR A 217 -13.59 19.21 23.01
C THR A 217 -14.12 18.38 24.18
N ASN A 218 -14.58 17.16 23.92
CA ASN A 218 -15.10 16.23 24.92
C ASN A 218 -14.79 14.79 24.51
N THR A 219 -14.02 14.09 25.30
CA THR A 219 -13.62 12.70 25.07
C THR A 219 -14.33 11.71 26.00
N SER A 220 -15.15 12.20 26.93
CA SER A 220 -15.86 11.36 27.90
C SER A 220 -16.96 10.52 27.24
N GLY A 221 -17.05 9.26 27.63
CA GLY A 221 -18.04 8.31 27.12
C GLY A 221 -17.56 7.51 25.91
N SER A 222 -18.04 6.28 25.84
CA SER A 222 -17.62 5.31 24.84
C SER A 222 -18.23 5.65 23.48
N TYR A 223 -17.47 6.35 22.63
CA TYR A 223 -17.82 6.67 21.23
C TYR A 223 -19.14 7.43 21.05
N THR A 224 -19.48 8.28 22.04
CA THR A 224 -20.71 9.09 21.99
C THR A 224 -20.50 10.48 21.42
N ASN A 225 -19.27 10.94 21.33
CA ASN A 225 -18.90 12.23 20.80
C ASN A 225 -18.32 12.09 19.41
N HIS A 226 -18.89 12.82 18.46
CA HIS A 226 -18.52 12.79 17.05
C HIS A 226 -17.89 14.11 16.61
N TYR A 227 -16.79 14.03 15.86
CA TYR A 227 -16.06 15.17 15.32
C TYR A 227 -15.79 14.98 13.83
N GLY A 228 -15.95 16.06 13.07
CA GLY A 228 -15.65 16.05 11.66
C GLY A 228 -14.15 16.09 11.37
N TYR A 229 -13.70 15.35 10.37
CA TYR A 229 -12.36 15.53 9.82
C TYR A 229 -12.38 15.90 8.34
N ALA A 230 -11.27 16.44 7.86
CA ALA A 230 -11.00 16.71 6.45
C ALA A 230 -9.85 15.87 5.93
N LEU A 231 -9.82 15.64 4.62
CA LEU A 231 -8.75 14.93 3.95
C LEU A 231 -7.67 15.89 3.45
N ILE A 232 -6.40 15.47 3.57
CA ILE A 232 -5.23 16.16 3.02
C ILE A 232 -4.48 15.16 2.12
N GLU A 233 -4.18 15.57 0.90
CA GLU A 233 -3.36 14.77 -0.01
C GLU A 233 -1.88 14.80 0.42
N TRP A 234 -1.18 13.67 0.31
CA TRP A 234 0.19 13.48 0.80
C TRP A 234 1.27 14.32 0.12
N GLY A 235 0.97 14.89 -1.04
CA GLY A 235 1.98 15.51 -1.92
C GLY A 235 2.93 16.48 -1.24
N ASP A 236 2.47 17.29 -0.28
CA ASP A 236 3.33 18.26 0.39
C ASP A 236 4.38 17.59 1.28
N LEU A 237 4.00 16.62 2.13
CA LEU A 237 4.95 15.87 2.95
C LEU A 237 5.87 14.97 2.10
N TRP A 238 5.34 14.31 1.07
CA TRP A 238 6.17 13.54 0.14
C TRP A 238 7.24 14.41 -0.55
N ASN A 239 6.89 15.63 -0.95
CA ASN A 239 7.85 16.57 -1.54
C ASN A 239 8.93 17.02 -0.57
N ARG A 240 8.67 16.92 0.74
CA ARG A 240 9.61 17.22 1.83
C ARG A 240 10.37 16.00 2.35
N ARG A 241 10.23 14.81 1.76
CA ARG A 241 10.80 13.54 2.24
C ARG A 241 12.32 13.52 2.47
N ASN A 242 13.03 14.53 1.97
CA ASN A 242 14.47 14.71 2.19
C ASN A 242 14.79 15.90 3.12
N ASP A 243 13.79 16.51 3.74
CA ASP A 243 14.00 17.63 4.67
C ASP A 243 14.48 17.11 6.03
N PRO A 244 15.70 17.47 6.47
CA PRO A 244 16.24 17.01 7.74
C PRO A 244 15.55 17.61 8.97
N ASN A 245 14.69 18.62 8.79
CA ASN A 245 13.87 19.14 9.88
C ASN A 245 12.65 18.25 10.16
N ILE A 246 12.26 17.38 9.20
CA ILE A 246 11.15 16.45 9.32
C ILE A 246 11.67 15.03 9.53
N PHE A 247 12.69 14.61 8.78
CA PHE A 247 13.14 13.23 8.75
C PHE A 247 14.59 13.10 9.21
N SER A 248 14.84 12.27 10.21
CA SER A 248 16.20 11.91 10.67
C SER A 248 16.90 10.97 9.69
N SER A 249 16.13 10.15 8.98
CA SER A 249 16.57 9.28 7.90
C SER A 249 15.42 9.04 6.93
N TRP A 250 15.64 8.23 5.89
CA TRP A 250 14.58 7.96 4.93
C TRP A 250 13.36 7.29 5.59
N GLY A 251 12.21 7.96 5.48
CA GLY A 251 10.94 7.47 6.01
C GLY A 251 10.81 7.53 7.54
N THR A 252 11.88 7.78 8.28
CA THR A 252 11.86 7.90 9.73
C THR A 252 11.78 9.35 10.14
N ILE A 253 10.75 9.72 10.88
CA ILE A 253 10.53 11.09 11.33
C ILE A 253 11.55 11.42 12.44
N ALA A 254 12.03 12.66 12.47
CA ALA A 254 12.94 13.10 13.48
C ALA A 254 12.27 13.11 14.86
N GLY A 255 12.96 12.61 15.88
CA GLY A 255 12.60 12.67 17.29
C GLY A 255 13.70 13.35 18.09
N ASN A 256 13.36 13.80 19.27
CA ASN A 256 14.32 14.47 20.15
C ASN A 256 14.52 13.74 21.50
N ASN A 257 14.32 14.41 22.61
CA ASN A 257 14.58 13.88 23.95
C ASN A 257 13.59 12.82 24.45
N HIS A 258 12.48 12.58 23.73
CA HIS A 258 11.46 11.62 24.16
C HIS A 258 11.84 10.21 23.72
N THR A 259 12.30 10.06 22.47
CA THR A 259 13.05 8.89 22.00
C THR A 259 14.06 9.33 20.93
N ALA A 260 15.01 8.47 20.63
CA ALA A 260 15.99 8.74 19.58
C ALA A 260 15.37 8.81 18.18
N ASN A 261 14.23 8.11 17.98
CA ASN A 261 13.48 8.07 16.72
C ASN A 261 11.99 8.20 17.00
N SER A 262 11.30 8.88 16.12
CA SER A 262 9.84 8.88 16.02
C SER A 262 9.36 7.78 15.07
N ALA A 263 8.05 7.63 14.93
CA ALA A 263 7.46 6.70 13.98
C ALA A 263 7.88 6.96 12.53
N ASN A 264 7.65 6.00 11.68
CA ASN A 264 7.92 6.11 10.26
C ASN A 264 6.72 6.69 9.51
N ALA A 265 6.99 7.44 8.45
CA ALA A 265 6.00 7.73 7.42
C ALA A 265 5.72 6.44 6.61
N PRO A 266 4.59 6.36 5.84
CA PRO A 266 4.19 5.14 5.14
C PRO A 266 5.28 4.51 4.26
N TRP A 267 6.13 5.32 3.60
CA TRP A 267 7.26 4.80 2.82
C TRP A 267 8.44 4.26 3.65
N GLY A 268 8.35 4.37 4.96
CA GLY A 268 9.30 3.81 5.92
C GLY A 268 8.75 2.61 6.70
N TRP A 269 7.46 2.29 6.56
CA TRP A 269 6.85 1.16 7.25
C TRP A 269 7.43 -0.16 6.76
N ASP A 270 7.53 -1.10 7.69
CA ASP A 270 8.10 -2.43 7.47
C ASP A 270 7.13 -3.48 8.01
N ASP A 271 6.98 -4.54 7.28
CA ASP A 271 6.24 -5.72 7.73
C ASP A 271 7.22 -6.64 8.43
N SER A 272 7.13 -6.69 9.77
CA SER A 272 8.14 -7.39 10.59
C SER A 272 7.72 -8.79 11.03
N ASP A 273 6.46 -9.21 10.82
CA ASP A 273 5.91 -10.42 11.39
C ASP A 273 5.37 -11.44 10.37
N ASP A 274 4.84 -11.03 9.23
CA ASP A 274 4.07 -11.90 8.34
C ASP A 274 4.75 -12.29 7.06
N GLY A 275 5.87 -11.74 6.77
CA GLY A 275 6.57 -12.16 5.59
C GLY A 275 6.91 -11.05 4.62
N PRO A 276 7.00 -11.33 3.36
CA PRO A 276 7.97 -10.69 2.49
C PRO A 276 7.52 -9.39 1.86
N ALA A 277 6.86 -8.50 2.55
CA ALA A 277 6.62 -7.15 2.06
C ALA A 277 7.91 -6.32 2.10
N LEU A 278 8.11 -5.48 1.09
CA LEU A 278 9.21 -4.54 1.05
C LEU A 278 8.88 -3.34 1.95
N GLN A 279 9.84 -2.86 2.72
CA GLN A 279 9.69 -1.60 3.45
C GLN A 279 9.12 -0.51 2.55
N GLY A 280 7.93 0.01 2.91
CA GLY A 280 7.17 0.97 2.13
C GLY A 280 6.51 0.41 0.85
N MET A 281 6.26 -0.90 0.77
CA MET A 281 5.56 -1.49 -0.38
C MET A 281 4.09 -1.06 -0.44
N ASN A 282 3.41 -0.93 0.70
CA ASN A 282 2.09 -0.32 0.79
C ASN A 282 2.04 1.03 0.07
N TRP A 283 3.11 1.80 0.19
CA TRP A 283 3.24 3.12 -0.41
C TRP A 283 3.55 3.07 -1.91
N SER A 284 4.58 2.33 -2.30
CA SER A 284 5.13 2.38 -3.66
C SER A 284 4.56 1.34 -4.61
N ASP A 285 4.12 0.19 -4.10
CA ASP A 285 3.58 -0.92 -4.90
C ASP A 285 2.48 -1.70 -4.16
N PRO A 286 1.38 -1.06 -3.74
CA PRO A 286 0.33 -1.70 -2.95
C PRO A 286 -0.30 -2.91 -3.66
N ALA A 287 -0.33 -2.94 -4.98
CA ALA A 287 -0.82 -4.11 -5.72
C ALA A 287 0.06 -5.34 -5.48
N HIS A 288 1.36 -5.15 -5.38
CA HIS A 288 2.28 -6.25 -5.10
C HIS A 288 2.14 -6.71 -3.64
N GLN A 289 2.05 -5.80 -2.67
CA GLN A 289 1.85 -6.15 -1.27
C GLN A 289 0.62 -7.03 -1.09
N VAL A 290 -0.53 -6.60 -1.60
CA VAL A 290 -1.79 -7.34 -1.49
C VAL A 290 -1.71 -8.74 -2.12
N ASP A 291 -1.05 -8.87 -3.26
CA ASP A 291 -0.92 -10.16 -3.94
C ASP A 291 0.05 -11.11 -3.24
N VAL A 292 1.00 -10.58 -2.47
CA VAL A 292 1.86 -11.36 -1.58
C VAL A 292 1.09 -11.79 -0.33
N HIS A 293 0.33 -10.90 0.27
CA HIS A 293 -0.39 -11.17 1.52
C HIS A 293 -1.55 -12.15 1.32
N LEU A 294 -2.32 -12.01 0.24
CA LEU A 294 -3.61 -12.69 0.10
C LEU A 294 -3.75 -13.48 -1.20
N ASN A 295 -4.57 -14.51 -1.15
CA ASN A 295 -4.97 -15.33 -2.30
C ASN A 295 -6.43 -15.04 -2.69
N GLY A 296 -6.81 -15.42 -3.91
CA GLY A 296 -8.21 -15.37 -4.34
C GLY A 296 -8.69 -13.99 -4.81
N LEU A 297 -7.77 -13.08 -5.12
CA LEU A 297 -8.06 -11.70 -5.55
C LEU A 297 -8.84 -11.60 -6.89
N GLY A 298 -8.88 -12.69 -7.66
CA GLY A 298 -9.56 -12.74 -8.95
C GLY A 298 -8.77 -12.05 -10.06
N ASN A 299 -9.47 -11.23 -10.88
CA ASN A 299 -8.80 -10.44 -11.91
C ASN A 299 -8.13 -9.22 -11.28
N PHE A 300 -6.86 -9.37 -10.95
CA PHE A 300 -6.07 -8.39 -10.22
C PHE A 300 -4.86 -7.97 -11.03
N SER A 301 -4.73 -6.68 -11.35
CA SER A 301 -3.68 -6.16 -12.22
C SER A 301 -2.63 -5.38 -11.45
N HIS A 302 -1.36 -5.61 -11.80
CA HIS A 302 -0.21 -4.85 -11.31
C HIS A 302 0.23 -3.73 -12.27
N THR A 303 -0.52 -3.52 -13.38
CA THR A 303 -0.23 -2.41 -14.28
C THR A 303 -0.84 -1.12 -13.75
N TYR A 304 0.00 -0.23 -13.24
CA TYR A 304 -0.47 1.07 -12.79
C TYR A 304 -0.85 1.99 -13.94
N VAL A 305 -2.02 2.57 -13.85
CA VAL A 305 -2.49 3.73 -14.61
C VAL A 305 -1.98 5.01 -13.96
N VAL A 306 -2.05 5.04 -12.62
CA VAL A 306 -1.50 6.11 -11.79
C VAL A 306 -0.83 5.50 -10.56
N ASN A 307 0.42 5.89 -10.35
CA ASN A 307 1.17 5.63 -9.13
C ASN A 307 1.95 6.92 -8.81
N PRO A 308 1.45 7.76 -7.88
CA PRO A 308 1.99 9.11 -7.72
C PRO A 308 3.32 9.15 -6.99
N TYR A 309 3.60 8.19 -6.12
CA TYR A 309 4.66 8.29 -5.14
C TYR A 309 5.57 7.06 -5.11
N PHE A 310 6.56 7.03 -5.97
CA PHE A 310 7.68 6.08 -5.93
C PHE A 310 8.97 6.81 -6.29
N SER A 311 10.11 6.21 -6.02
CA SER A 311 11.41 6.76 -6.40
C SER A 311 12.02 6.02 -7.59
N HIS A 312 11.90 4.70 -7.62
CA HIS A 312 12.48 3.87 -8.67
C HIS A 312 11.45 2.89 -9.22
N LYS A 313 11.45 2.73 -10.53
CA LYS A 313 10.72 1.69 -11.25
C LYS A 313 11.74 0.74 -11.86
N ILE A 314 11.65 -0.54 -11.53
CA ILE A 314 12.53 -1.60 -12.00
C ILE A 314 11.73 -2.49 -12.94
N VAL A 315 12.15 -2.58 -14.20
CA VAL A 315 11.48 -3.39 -15.24
C VAL A 315 12.43 -4.47 -15.71
N LEU A 316 12.07 -5.72 -15.52
CA LEU A 316 12.78 -6.87 -16.03
C LEU A 316 12.25 -7.22 -17.43
N GLN A 317 13.11 -7.44 -18.39
CA GLN A 317 12.74 -7.71 -19.77
C GLN A 317 13.03 -9.16 -20.20
N ASN A 318 14.21 -9.67 -19.87
CA ASN A 318 14.56 -11.05 -20.12
C ASN A 318 15.67 -11.54 -19.18
N VAL A 319 15.77 -12.86 -19.08
CA VAL A 319 16.85 -13.55 -18.38
C VAL A 319 17.29 -14.76 -19.19
N GLN A 320 18.56 -15.12 -19.06
CA GLN A 320 19.17 -16.30 -19.65
C GLN A 320 20.17 -16.90 -18.65
N SER A 321 19.95 -18.14 -18.21
CA SER A 321 20.98 -18.91 -17.52
C SER A 321 22.08 -19.33 -18.53
N LEU A 322 23.33 -19.21 -18.13
CA LEU A 322 24.48 -19.66 -18.92
C LEU A 322 25.09 -20.96 -18.36
N GLU A 323 24.55 -21.45 -17.26
CA GLU A 323 24.98 -22.69 -16.59
C GLU A 323 23.78 -23.54 -16.19
N ASP A 324 23.99 -24.84 -16.11
CA ASP A 324 23.10 -25.77 -15.44
C ASP A 324 23.73 -26.08 -14.07
N ARG A 325 23.03 -25.77 -12.99
CA ARG A 325 23.56 -25.83 -11.63
C ARG A 325 23.04 -26.98 -10.80
N ASP A 326 21.92 -27.56 -11.18
CA ASP A 326 21.36 -28.69 -10.45
C ASP A 326 22.32 -29.86 -10.38
N PRO A 327 22.43 -30.53 -9.21
CA PRO A 327 23.20 -31.75 -9.04
C PRO A 327 22.80 -32.82 -10.04
N PHE A 328 23.77 -33.55 -10.55
CA PHE A 328 23.57 -34.65 -11.49
C PHE A 328 23.11 -34.30 -12.90
N GLY A 329 23.29 -33.04 -13.32
CA GLY A 329 22.97 -32.58 -14.68
C GLY A 329 21.52 -32.19 -14.89
N GLY A 330 20.86 -31.80 -13.84
CA GLY A 330 19.54 -31.10 -13.88
C GLY A 330 19.65 -29.73 -14.55
N LYS A 331 18.51 -29.14 -14.79
CA LYS A 331 18.40 -27.75 -15.27
C LYS A 331 18.16 -26.84 -14.08
N SER A 332 18.67 -25.61 -14.16
CA SER A 332 18.52 -24.64 -13.08
C SER A 332 17.07 -24.19 -12.86
N ASP A 333 16.68 -24.02 -11.60
CA ASP A 333 15.43 -23.41 -11.18
C ASP A 333 15.62 -21.89 -10.98
N VAL A 334 15.73 -21.17 -12.10
CA VAL A 334 16.15 -19.77 -12.11
C VAL A 334 15.09 -18.85 -11.56
N TYR A 335 15.46 -17.99 -10.61
CA TYR A 335 14.61 -16.88 -10.15
C TYR A 335 15.39 -15.57 -10.00
N ILE A 336 14.66 -14.45 -9.96
CA ILE A 336 15.23 -13.10 -9.91
C ILE A 336 14.70 -12.37 -8.69
N LYS A 337 15.62 -11.69 -7.98
CA LYS A 337 15.33 -10.74 -6.91
C LYS A 337 15.90 -9.37 -7.22
N ALA A 338 15.19 -8.30 -6.81
CA ALA A 338 15.76 -6.98 -6.74
C ALA A 338 16.13 -6.64 -5.29
N TYR A 339 17.27 -6.01 -5.15
CA TYR A 339 17.73 -5.40 -3.90
C TYR A 339 17.91 -3.91 -4.11
N VAL A 340 17.48 -3.15 -3.13
CA VAL A 340 17.62 -1.70 -3.15
C VAL A 340 18.35 -1.28 -1.88
N ASN A 341 19.52 -0.65 -2.01
CA ASN A 341 20.43 -0.29 -0.91
C ASN A 341 20.99 -1.46 -0.08
N GLY A 342 21.17 -2.64 -0.67
CA GLY A 342 21.73 -3.78 0.05
C GLY A 342 20.84 -4.29 1.21
N GLN A 343 19.66 -3.80 1.36
CA GLN A 343 18.66 -4.39 2.24
C GLN A 343 18.18 -5.66 1.56
N GLY A 344 18.57 -6.79 2.14
CA GLY A 344 18.16 -8.11 1.70
C GLY A 344 16.65 -8.23 1.83
N GLN A 345 15.98 -7.96 0.75
CA GLN A 345 14.55 -8.15 0.67
C GLN A 345 14.32 -9.59 0.29
N THR A 346 13.83 -10.33 1.24
CA THR A 346 13.73 -11.76 1.13
C THR A 346 12.82 -12.22 0.01
N ASP A 347 11.94 -11.37 -0.53
CA ASP A 347 10.94 -11.83 -1.48
C ASP A 347 10.49 -10.86 -2.59
N ALA A 348 11.30 -9.92 -2.98
CA ALA A 348 11.11 -9.29 -4.28
C ALA A 348 11.46 -10.26 -5.42
N ARG A 349 10.88 -11.46 -5.39
CA ARG A 349 10.91 -12.36 -6.54
C ARG A 349 10.05 -11.75 -7.63
N PHE A 350 10.67 -11.31 -8.69
CA PHE A 350 9.93 -10.87 -9.86
C PHE A 350 9.46 -12.05 -10.69
N TRP A 351 10.26 -13.11 -10.72
CA TRP A 351 10.11 -14.17 -11.70
C TRP A 351 10.86 -15.41 -11.27
N LYS A 352 10.28 -16.57 -11.58
CA LYS A 352 10.90 -17.89 -11.42
C LYS A 352 10.59 -18.76 -12.63
N LYS A 353 11.54 -19.61 -13.02
CA LYS A 353 11.36 -20.67 -14.01
C LYS A 353 12.07 -21.94 -13.56
N ASN A 354 11.29 -22.98 -13.23
CA ASN A 354 11.83 -24.28 -12.93
C ASN A 354 12.33 -24.95 -14.21
N ASP A 355 13.34 -25.79 -14.09
CA ASP A 355 13.97 -26.51 -15.20
C ASP A 355 14.35 -25.58 -16.38
N ALA A 356 14.86 -24.40 -16.10
CA ALA A 356 15.28 -23.43 -17.11
C ALA A 356 16.45 -23.95 -17.94
N PRO A 357 16.29 -24.28 -19.23
CA PRO A 357 17.38 -24.81 -20.02
C PRO A 357 18.51 -23.78 -20.19
N LYS A 358 19.75 -24.25 -20.02
CA LYS A 358 20.94 -23.46 -20.30
C LYS A 358 20.88 -22.81 -21.67
N ASN A 359 21.28 -21.53 -21.73
CA ASN A 359 21.32 -20.70 -22.94
C ASN A 359 19.95 -20.37 -23.57
N GLN A 360 18.83 -20.77 -22.95
CA GLN A 360 17.51 -20.31 -23.38
C GLN A 360 17.23 -18.90 -22.83
N ILE A 361 16.77 -18.01 -23.70
CA ILE A 361 16.31 -16.67 -23.30
C ILE A 361 14.85 -16.76 -22.94
N PHE A 362 14.52 -16.31 -21.73
CA PHE A 362 13.15 -16.16 -21.24
C PHE A 362 12.76 -14.69 -21.32
N ASN A 363 11.81 -14.37 -22.20
CA ASN A 363 11.21 -13.03 -22.24
C ASN A 363 10.18 -12.93 -21.12
N ILE A 364 10.38 -11.97 -20.24
CA ILE A 364 9.51 -11.71 -19.11
C ILE A 364 8.46 -10.71 -19.57
N ALA A 365 7.26 -11.22 -19.85
CA ALA A 365 6.13 -10.38 -20.23
C ALA A 365 5.24 -10.18 -19.02
N PHE A 366 4.70 -8.98 -18.85
CA PHE A 366 3.68 -8.67 -17.89
C PHE A 366 2.46 -9.59 -18.07
N GLY A 367 1.95 -10.18 -16.98
CA GLY A 367 0.76 -11.04 -17.01
C GLY A 367 0.99 -12.43 -17.63
N ALA A 368 2.21 -12.88 -17.78
CA ALA A 368 2.48 -14.28 -18.11
C ALA A 368 2.25 -15.13 -16.85
N ASN A 369 1.09 -15.79 -16.77
CA ASN A 369 0.84 -16.79 -15.75
C ASN A 369 1.85 -17.93 -15.90
N ASP A 370 2.75 -18.05 -14.95
CA ASP A 370 3.60 -19.24 -14.83
C ASP A 370 3.00 -20.14 -13.75
N ALA A 371 2.36 -21.23 -14.18
CA ALA A 371 1.72 -22.20 -13.29
C ALA A 371 2.71 -22.93 -12.34
N GLU A 372 4.00 -22.61 -12.43
CA GLU A 372 5.06 -23.19 -11.60
C GLU A 372 5.24 -22.45 -10.26
N PHE A 373 4.61 -21.27 -10.08
CA PHE A 373 4.55 -20.63 -8.76
C PHE A 373 3.44 -21.27 -7.93
N GLY A 374 3.72 -21.47 -6.65
CA GLY A 374 2.71 -21.92 -5.71
C GLY A 374 1.51 -20.97 -5.65
N PRO A 375 0.46 -21.31 -4.89
CA PRO A 375 -0.80 -20.56 -4.88
C PRO A 375 -0.67 -19.07 -4.54
N ASN A 376 0.47 -18.63 -4.04
CA ASN A 376 0.74 -17.25 -3.62
C ASN A 376 1.43 -16.39 -4.69
N PHE A 377 1.61 -16.88 -5.91
CA PHE A 377 2.23 -16.12 -7.01
C PHE A 377 1.46 -16.43 -8.29
N SER A 378 0.30 -15.82 -8.45
CA SER A 378 -0.55 -16.04 -9.63
C SER A 378 -0.03 -15.32 -10.89
N GLU A 379 0.87 -14.36 -10.75
CA GLU A 379 1.43 -13.59 -11.85
C GLU A 379 2.96 -13.43 -11.68
N ASN A 380 3.70 -13.62 -12.77
CA ASN A 380 5.11 -13.23 -12.85
C ASN A 380 5.18 -11.72 -13.05
N TYR A 381 5.75 -11.01 -12.09
CA TYR A 381 5.95 -9.57 -12.20
C TYR A 381 7.19 -9.28 -13.05
N ASN A 382 7.04 -8.41 -14.01
CA ASN A 382 8.18 -7.85 -14.70
C ASN A 382 8.56 -6.46 -14.19
N THR A 383 7.76 -5.87 -13.31
CA THR A 383 7.92 -4.50 -12.84
C THR A 383 7.68 -4.43 -11.33
N VAL A 384 8.56 -3.72 -10.63
CA VAL A 384 8.43 -3.38 -9.20
C VAL A 384 8.67 -1.89 -9.03
N TYR A 385 7.90 -1.28 -8.14
CA TYR A 385 8.05 0.13 -7.75
C TYR A 385 8.54 0.21 -6.31
N VAL A 386 9.55 1.03 -6.07
CA VAL A 386 10.12 1.21 -4.73
C VAL A 386 10.20 2.68 -4.35
N ALA A 387 10.02 2.98 -3.06
CA ALA A 387 10.27 4.29 -2.48
C ALA A 387 11.55 4.21 -1.64
N LYS A 388 12.65 4.73 -2.17
CA LYS A 388 13.96 4.71 -1.51
C LYS A 388 14.70 6.05 -1.75
N PRO A 389 15.71 6.38 -0.95
CA PRO A 389 16.46 7.62 -1.11
C PRO A 389 17.00 7.83 -2.53
N SER A 390 17.20 9.08 -2.89
CA SER A 390 17.92 9.45 -4.12
C SER A 390 19.30 8.81 -4.14
N ASN A 391 19.80 8.48 -5.32
CA ASN A 391 21.10 7.81 -5.50
C ASN A 391 21.20 6.42 -4.84
N THR A 392 20.10 5.73 -4.73
CA THR A 392 20.06 4.36 -4.23
C THR A 392 20.76 3.40 -5.20
N ASN A 393 21.54 2.46 -4.65
CA ASN A 393 22.08 1.35 -5.41
C ASN A 393 20.97 0.31 -5.62
N VAL A 394 20.68 0.01 -6.88
CA VAL A 394 19.72 -1.04 -7.28
C VAL A 394 20.51 -2.22 -7.80
N GLU A 395 20.21 -3.39 -7.27
CA GLU A 395 20.82 -4.65 -7.68
C GLU A 395 19.73 -5.62 -8.17
N ILE A 396 20.00 -6.32 -9.27
CA ILE A 396 19.14 -7.35 -9.83
C ILE A 396 19.92 -8.66 -9.80
N HIS A 397 19.57 -9.52 -8.86
CA HIS A 397 20.21 -10.80 -8.60
C HIS A 397 19.50 -11.92 -9.34
N VAL A 398 20.29 -12.87 -9.84
CA VAL A 398 19.82 -14.13 -10.42
C VAL A 398 20.26 -15.27 -9.51
N TYR A 399 19.34 -16.15 -9.18
CA TYR A 399 19.58 -17.33 -8.34
C TYR A 399 19.11 -18.59 -9.05
N ASP A 400 19.70 -19.71 -8.64
CA ASP A 400 19.18 -21.05 -8.86
C ASP A 400 18.61 -21.60 -7.54
N SER A 401 17.36 -22.01 -7.54
CA SER A 401 16.67 -22.47 -6.34
C SER A 401 16.87 -23.97 -6.14
N ASP A 402 17.57 -24.33 -5.09
CA ASP A 402 17.84 -25.72 -4.70
C ASP A 402 16.93 -26.17 -3.55
N GLY A 403 16.14 -27.20 -3.76
CA GLY A 403 15.20 -27.71 -2.75
C GLY A 403 15.81 -28.30 -1.49
N THR A 404 17.12 -28.63 -1.46
CA THR A 404 17.78 -29.32 -0.36
C THR A 404 19.14 -28.74 0.05
N SER A 405 19.74 -27.91 -0.76
CA SER A 405 20.93 -27.09 -0.49
C SER A 405 20.55 -25.62 -0.49
N GLY A 406 21.35 -24.71 -0.05
CA GLY A 406 21.05 -23.28 -0.20
C GLY A 406 21.02 -22.88 -1.67
N ASP A 407 20.20 -21.87 -2.03
CA ASP A 407 20.10 -21.36 -3.39
C ASP A 407 21.47 -20.86 -3.89
N ASP A 408 21.82 -21.21 -5.13
CA ASP A 408 23.07 -20.81 -5.76
C ASP A 408 22.97 -19.41 -6.37
N ASP A 409 23.83 -18.48 -5.94
CA ASP A 409 23.93 -17.14 -6.51
C ASP A 409 24.60 -17.17 -7.89
N MET A 410 23.85 -16.85 -8.93
CA MET A 410 24.33 -16.72 -10.31
C MET A 410 24.85 -15.30 -10.65
N GLY A 411 24.97 -14.44 -9.64
CA GLY A 411 25.47 -13.08 -9.72
C GLY A 411 24.38 -12.04 -9.98
N TYR A 412 24.81 -10.79 -10.08
CA TYR A 412 23.91 -9.64 -10.13
C TYR A 412 24.36 -8.57 -11.11
N LEU A 413 23.44 -7.69 -11.47
CA LEU A 413 23.68 -6.38 -12.07
C LEU A 413 23.49 -5.31 -11.02
N SER A 414 24.31 -4.27 -11.02
CA SER A 414 24.23 -3.20 -10.02
C SER A 414 24.41 -1.83 -10.65
N ALA A 415 23.64 -0.86 -10.22
CA ALA A 415 23.85 0.56 -10.54
C ALA A 415 23.20 1.50 -9.52
N VAL A 416 23.82 2.65 -9.36
CA VAL A 416 23.17 3.82 -8.75
C VAL A 416 22.44 4.58 -9.86
N VAL A 417 21.15 4.83 -9.67
CA VAL A 417 20.31 5.52 -10.65
C VAL A 417 19.85 6.85 -10.04
N ALA A 418 20.35 7.95 -10.59
CA ALA A 418 20.04 9.28 -10.11
C ALA A 418 18.61 9.71 -10.52
N PRO A 419 17.94 10.58 -9.74
CA PRO A 419 16.63 11.12 -10.10
C PRO A 419 16.60 11.71 -11.52
N GLY A 420 15.51 11.45 -12.24
CA GLY A 420 15.31 11.87 -13.60
C GLY A 420 16.15 11.11 -14.64
N THR A 421 16.84 10.03 -14.24
CA THR A 421 17.68 9.22 -15.14
C THR A 421 17.16 7.79 -15.29
N THR A 422 17.70 7.11 -16.30
CA THR A 422 17.36 5.71 -16.59
C THR A 422 18.64 4.92 -16.85
N LYS A 423 18.74 3.76 -16.24
CA LYS A 423 19.76 2.76 -16.51
C LYS A 423 19.15 1.60 -17.27
N THR A 424 19.75 1.24 -18.40
CA THR A 424 19.35 0.07 -19.19
C THR A 424 20.51 -0.92 -19.26
N TRP A 425 20.19 -2.18 -19.03
CA TRP A 425 21.04 -3.32 -19.34
C TRP A 425 20.41 -4.12 -20.48
N THR A 426 21.22 -4.54 -21.44
CA THR A 426 20.78 -5.37 -22.55
C THR A 426 21.72 -6.57 -22.63
N ASP A 427 21.19 -7.77 -22.41
CA ASP A 427 21.94 -9.04 -22.38
C ASP A 427 23.24 -8.93 -21.56
N ALA A 428 23.15 -8.17 -20.46
CA ALA A 428 24.31 -7.91 -19.61
C ALA A 428 24.66 -9.13 -18.76
N LEU A 429 25.94 -9.47 -18.72
CA LEU A 429 26.44 -10.54 -17.85
C LEU A 429 26.33 -10.13 -16.37
N THR A 430 25.86 -11.03 -15.54
CA THR A 430 25.93 -10.90 -14.08
C THR A 430 27.37 -10.86 -13.58
N SER A 431 27.59 -10.40 -12.35
CA SER A 431 28.91 -10.18 -11.75
C SER A 431 29.85 -11.38 -11.82
N ASN A 432 29.32 -12.60 -11.75
CA ASN A 432 30.08 -13.84 -11.88
C ASN A 432 29.99 -14.50 -13.27
N GLY A 433 29.27 -13.90 -14.22
CA GLY A 433 29.16 -14.32 -15.62
C GLY A 433 28.30 -15.54 -15.86
N GLN A 434 27.46 -15.93 -14.93
CA GLN A 434 26.66 -17.17 -14.97
C GLN A 434 25.24 -16.98 -15.51
N ALA A 435 24.79 -15.73 -15.62
CA ALA A 435 23.55 -15.38 -16.26
C ALA A 435 23.66 -14.09 -17.09
N LYS A 436 22.70 -13.86 -17.97
CA LYS A 436 22.48 -12.57 -18.66
C LYS A 436 21.09 -12.04 -18.31
N VAL A 437 21.03 -10.74 -18.14
CA VAL A 437 19.79 -10.06 -17.80
C VAL A 437 19.63 -8.82 -18.69
N SER A 438 18.40 -8.58 -19.16
CA SER A 438 18.00 -7.30 -19.72
C SER A 438 16.97 -6.67 -18.78
N ALA A 439 17.26 -5.45 -18.34
CA ALA A 439 16.41 -4.72 -17.42
C ALA A 439 16.51 -3.20 -17.62
N VAL A 440 15.50 -2.49 -17.18
CA VAL A 440 15.46 -1.03 -17.16
C VAL A 440 15.13 -0.54 -15.75
N VAL A 441 15.93 0.34 -15.20
CA VAL A 441 15.66 1.03 -13.94
C VAL A 441 15.56 2.51 -14.23
N SER A 442 14.43 3.11 -13.91
CA SER A 442 14.20 4.56 -14.00
C SER A 442 13.95 5.14 -12.62
N ALA A 443 14.56 6.28 -12.30
CA ALA A 443 14.34 7.04 -11.08
C ALA A 443 13.59 8.34 -11.37
N GLN A 444 12.65 8.72 -10.46
CA GLN A 444 11.91 9.99 -10.49
C GLN A 444 12.65 11.09 -9.77
#